data_e3ed4e63920c0f83b741dc2ea7a347ec
#
_entry.id   e3ed4e63920c0f83b741dc2ea7a347ec
#
_cell.length_a   1.000
_cell.length_b   1.000
_cell.length_c   1.000
_cell.angle_alpha   90.00
_cell.angle_beta   90.00
_cell.angle_gamma   90.00
#
_symmetry.space_group_name_H-M   'P 1'
#
loop_
_entity.id
_entity.type
_entity.pdbx_description
1 polymer ?
#
loop_
_entity_poly.entity_id
_entity_poly.type
_entity_poly.pdbx_seq_one_letter_code
_entity_poly.pdbx_strand_id
1 'polypeptide(L)'
;MKNIFTLFFLITSPLLLSSQVLWDDFEQNRVGYYEFVHGGMTTRYANPDISSPINNSPICAQYVRNPGELWDVLVIVGNGPINNVSSYVDGTKTMSVDVYSPAPGIPVQITLEDSLLAGPTNYPIGRHSIYLGATTTTNQWETINLVFDSRPDPAMPDVGLTSVILLFNGGTNTDDTYYFDNLYGPEFNNQCDGVTSSPNTDLADWDCNWNLGMCPSASACAAYDYMSGWLNQAYNPETNTINSSKYCGEYTRNPDANGEDVFIAYPLNGAFDIGPTPYFNMKVYGPPTSLYASFQNNGAEVVGFTQNLWQNNAWQQFNFDLTPFQAGAMSIDRVVFFFDQGMVNWDTYYIDDIELSSAPVYINDINTSFFDFSVYPNPLNNESTVNFSIKERSFIKLELLDMQGKTVSVLMDKFLSPNKYSVKLYSKLPNGVYLLKASVNESVVTKKVSINK
;
A
#
# COMPACT_ATOMS: atom_id res chain seq x y z
N MET A 1 -45.65 -8.27 63.71
CA MET A 1 -44.66 -9.04 62.99
C MET A 1 -44.52 -8.40 61.60
N LYS A 2 -43.45 -7.61 61.38
CA LYS A 2 -43.20 -6.98 60.10
C LYS A 2 -42.13 -7.82 59.36
N ASN A 3 -42.50 -8.44 58.27
CA ASN A 3 -41.56 -9.16 57.42
C ASN A 3 -40.76 -8.13 56.56
N ILE A 4 -39.49 -8.07 56.80
CA ILE A 4 -38.52 -7.32 55.94
C ILE A 4 -38.06 -8.27 54.82
N PHE A 5 -38.51 -8.00 53.58
CA PHE A 5 -37.95 -8.66 52.39
C PHE A 5 -36.70 -7.91 52.03
N THR A 6 -35.54 -8.54 52.21
CA THR A 6 -34.27 -8.05 51.72
C THR A 6 -34.14 -8.48 50.25
N LEU A 7 -34.23 -7.50 49.31
CA LEU A 7 -34.04 -7.72 47.90
C LEU A 7 -32.51 -7.70 47.63
N PHE A 8 -31.95 -8.85 47.31
CA PHE A 8 -30.58 -8.94 46.81
C PHE A 8 -30.56 -8.51 45.33
N PHE A 9 -30.04 -7.33 45.06
CA PHE A 9 -29.65 -6.95 43.71
C PHE A 9 -28.34 -7.69 43.35
N LEU A 10 -28.42 -8.72 42.50
CA LEU A 10 -27.26 -9.22 41.79
C LEU A 10 -26.87 -8.16 40.77
N ILE A 11 -25.80 -7.40 41.07
CA ILE A 11 -25.13 -6.57 40.08
C ILE A 11 -24.31 -7.54 39.25
N THR A 12 -24.85 -7.98 38.12
CA THR A 12 -24.04 -8.57 37.05
C THR A 12 -23.33 -7.41 36.39
N SER A 13 -22.07 -7.17 36.78
CA SER A 13 -21.16 -6.36 35.98
C SER A 13 -21.11 -7.01 34.59
N PRO A 14 -21.34 -6.24 33.50
CA PRO A 14 -21.01 -6.76 32.18
C PRO A 14 -19.52 -7.06 32.19
N LEU A 15 -19.17 -8.32 32.04
CA LEU A 15 -17.84 -8.69 31.58
C LEU A 15 -17.67 -7.96 30.26
N LEU A 16 -16.85 -6.93 30.28
CA LEU A 16 -16.28 -6.38 29.06
C LEU A 16 -15.43 -7.51 28.44
N LEU A 17 -16.07 -8.29 27.58
CA LEU A 17 -15.35 -9.14 26.63
C LEU A 17 -14.50 -8.18 25.82
N SER A 18 -13.22 -8.09 26.14
CA SER A 18 -12.25 -7.44 25.31
C SER A 18 -12.28 -8.18 23.98
N SER A 19 -12.78 -7.51 22.95
CA SER A 19 -12.99 -8.11 21.64
C SER A 19 -11.66 -8.63 21.09
N GLN A 20 -11.70 -9.82 20.50
CA GLN A 20 -10.67 -10.28 19.57
C GLN A 20 -10.53 -9.23 18.46
N VAL A 21 -9.34 -9.05 17.92
CA VAL A 21 -9.11 -8.19 16.77
C VAL A 21 -9.19 -9.04 15.52
N LEU A 22 -9.97 -8.58 14.54
CA LEU A 22 -10.03 -9.18 13.23
C LEU A 22 -8.71 -8.91 12.51
N TRP A 23 -7.99 -9.96 12.12
CA TRP A 23 -6.72 -9.83 11.39
C TRP A 23 -6.91 -9.76 9.89
N ASP A 24 -7.82 -10.59 9.35
CA ASP A 24 -8.13 -10.61 7.93
C ASP A 24 -9.55 -11.16 7.70
N ASP A 25 -10.34 -10.48 6.88
CA ASP A 25 -11.62 -10.95 6.35
C ASP A 25 -11.58 -11.07 4.81
N PHE A 26 -10.43 -10.89 4.21
CA PHE A 26 -10.18 -10.93 2.77
C PHE A 26 -11.03 -9.96 1.93
N GLU A 27 -11.91 -9.18 2.55
CA GLU A 27 -12.71 -8.13 1.93
C GLU A 27 -12.21 -6.73 2.24
N GLN A 28 -12.20 -6.36 3.53
CA GLN A 28 -12.02 -4.98 3.95
C GLN A 28 -11.02 -4.77 5.07
N ASN A 29 -10.80 -5.79 5.90
CA ASN A 29 -9.96 -5.67 7.09
C ASN A 29 -8.76 -6.60 6.96
N ARG A 30 -7.60 -6.00 6.93
CA ARG A 30 -6.33 -6.72 6.97
C ARG A 30 -5.35 -5.91 7.80
N VAL A 31 -4.88 -6.47 8.92
CA VAL A 31 -3.93 -5.81 9.84
C VAL A 31 -2.53 -6.39 9.78
N GLY A 32 -2.31 -7.36 8.93
CA GLY A 32 -1.02 -8.00 8.69
C GLY A 32 -0.92 -8.51 7.26
N TYR A 33 0.22 -9.01 6.89
CA TYR A 33 0.47 -9.60 5.57
C TYR A 33 1.05 -11.00 5.68
N TYR A 34 0.86 -11.79 4.63
CA TYR A 34 1.41 -13.13 4.52
C TYR A 34 2.84 -13.03 3.97
N GLU A 35 3.82 -12.91 4.90
CA GLU A 35 5.23 -12.76 4.56
C GLU A 35 5.79 -13.99 3.83
N PHE A 36 5.30 -15.16 4.20
CA PHE A 36 5.74 -16.41 3.63
C PHE A 36 4.61 -17.45 3.61
N VAL A 37 4.49 -18.20 2.53
CA VAL A 37 3.50 -19.26 2.35
C VAL A 37 4.17 -20.44 1.63
N HIS A 38 4.17 -21.62 2.27
CA HIS A 38 4.75 -22.84 1.67
C HIS A 38 3.90 -23.41 0.53
N GLY A 39 2.57 -23.36 0.68
CA GLY A 39 1.60 -23.84 -0.29
C GLY A 39 1.18 -22.76 -1.30
N GLY A 40 0.10 -23.04 -2.02
CA GLY A 40 -0.54 -22.07 -2.91
C GLY A 40 -1.65 -21.31 -2.17
N MET A 41 -1.57 -19.99 -2.10
CA MET A 41 -2.60 -19.15 -1.50
C MET A 41 -3.18 -18.20 -2.53
N THR A 42 -4.50 -18.09 -2.53
CA THR A 42 -5.26 -17.07 -3.28
C THR A 42 -6.13 -16.31 -2.29
N THR A 43 -5.87 -15.02 -2.09
CA THR A 43 -6.49 -14.20 -1.04
C THR A 43 -7.87 -13.66 -1.41
N ARG A 44 -8.29 -13.74 -2.66
CA ARG A 44 -9.60 -13.30 -3.15
C ARG A 44 -10.28 -14.39 -3.98
N TYR A 45 -10.50 -15.51 -3.37
CA TYR A 45 -11.19 -16.63 -4.01
C TYR A 45 -12.70 -16.54 -3.77
N ALA A 46 -13.49 -16.96 -4.75
CA ALA A 46 -14.94 -17.02 -4.58
C ALA A 46 -15.31 -17.97 -3.44
N ASN A 47 -16.12 -17.50 -2.52
CA ASN A 47 -16.60 -18.30 -1.38
C ASN A 47 -17.30 -19.57 -1.91
N PRO A 48 -16.89 -20.78 -1.49
CA PRO A 48 -17.48 -22.03 -1.96
C PRO A 48 -18.93 -22.26 -1.51
N ASP A 49 -19.37 -21.55 -0.45
CA ASP A 49 -20.76 -21.62 0.04
C ASP A 49 -21.20 -20.30 0.70
N ILE A 50 -21.66 -19.37 -0.13
CA ILE A 50 -22.20 -18.07 0.33
C ILE A 50 -23.56 -18.18 1.03
N SER A 51 -24.19 -19.36 1.07
CA SER A 51 -25.44 -19.58 1.76
C SER A 51 -25.27 -19.95 3.25
N SER A 52 -24.03 -20.18 3.66
CA SER A 52 -23.70 -20.53 5.05
C SER A 52 -24.05 -19.40 6.01
N PRO A 53 -24.67 -19.71 7.16
CA PRO A 53 -24.88 -18.73 8.21
C PRO A 53 -23.59 -18.35 8.97
N ILE A 54 -22.52 -19.12 8.80
CA ILE A 54 -21.22 -18.87 9.44
C ILE A 54 -20.41 -17.86 8.63
N ASN A 55 -20.27 -18.11 7.33
CA ASN A 55 -19.58 -17.22 6.41
C ASN A 55 -20.39 -17.06 5.12
N ASN A 56 -20.96 -15.88 4.94
CA ASN A 56 -21.75 -15.50 3.76
C ASN A 56 -21.09 -14.39 2.94
N SER A 57 -19.83 -14.09 3.19
CA SER A 57 -19.06 -13.15 2.40
C SER A 57 -18.85 -13.65 0.96
N PRO A 58 -18.74 -12.78 -0.05
CA PRO A 58 -18.60 -13.22 -1.44
C PRO A 58 -17.24 -13.83 -1.74
N ILE A 59 -16.23 -13.50 -0.96
CA ILE A 59 -14.84 -13.94 -1.15
C ILE A 59 -14.25 -14.45 0.17
N CYS A 60 -13.18 -15.24 0.06
CA CYS A 60 -12.43 -15.81 1.17
C CYS A 60 -11.01 -16.12 0.68
N ALA A 61 -10.12 -16.60 1.52
CA ALA A 61 -8.87 -17.19 1.08
C ALA A 61 -9.05 -18.66 0.67
N GLN A 62 -8.35 -19.06 -0.38
CA GLN A 62 -8.10 -20.45 -0.71
C GLN A 62 -6.65 -20.78 -0.40
N TYR A 63 -6.42 -21.89 0.25
CA TYR A 63 -5.10 -22.42 0.55
C TYR A 63 -4.97 -23.86 0.10
N VAL A 64 -4.02 -24.15 -0.80
CA VAL A 64 -3.67 -25.48 -1.25
C VAL A 64 -2.34 -25.87 -0.63
N ARG A 65 -2.32 -26.91 0.18
CA ARG A 65 -1.11 -27.37 0.85
C ARG A 65 -0.05 -27.84 -0.13
N ASN A 66 1.21 -27.67 0.27
CA ASN A 66 2.35 -28.21 -0.44
C ASN A 66 2.66 -29.64 0.05
N PRO A 67 2.42 -30.69 -0.74
CA PRO A 67 2.68 -32.07 -0.31
C PRO A 67 4.17 -32.39 -0.11
N GLY A 68 5.06 -31.51 -0.53
CA GLY A 68 6.50 -31.59 -0.25
C GLY A 68 6.90 -31.14 1.17
N GLU A 69 5.99 -30.44 1.87
CA GLU A 69 6.27 -29.88 3.18
C GLU A 69 5.43 -30.52 4.28
N LEU A 70 6.11 -31.17 5.23
CA LEU A 70 5.45 -31.80 6.38
C LEU A 70 4.81 -30.74 7.30
N TRP A 71 5.49 -29.61 7.51
CA TRP A 71 5.06 -28.47 8.29
C TRP A 71 4.82 -27.28 7.37
N ASP A 72 3.76 -27.39 6.61
CA ASP A 72 3.34 -26.40 5.63
C ASP A 72 2.71 -25.19 6.34
N VAL A 73 3.38 -24.04 6.31
CA VAL A 73 3.03 -22.86 7.10
C VAL A 73 2.59 -21.68 6.25
N LEU A 74 1.69 -20.88 6.82
CA LEU A 74 1.42 -19.51 6.42
C LEU A 74 1.94 -18.59 7.55
N VAL A 75 2.87 -17.70 7.21
CA VAL A 75 3.48 -16.76 8.16
C VAL A 75 2.82 -15.40 8.00
N ILE A 76 2.19 -14.92 9.06
CA ILE A 76 1.52 -13.62 9.10
C ILE A 76 2.29 -12.70 10.03
N VAL A 77 2.62 -11.50 9.56
CA VAL A 77 3.30 -10.45 10.33
C VAL A 77 2.53 -9.14 10.23
N GLY A 78 2.67 -8.29 11.25
CA GLY A 78 2.15 -6.92 11.27
C GLY A 78 3.26 -5.89 11.16
N ASN A 79 2.91 -4.62 11.12
CA ASN A 79 3.86 -3.51 11.15
C ASN A 79 4.33 -3.17 12.60
N GLY A 80 4.43 -4.15 13.43
CA GLY A 80 4.86 -4.05 14.82
C GLY A 80 4.61 -5.35 15.58
N PRO A 81 5.11 -5.46 16.82
CA PRO A 81 4.92 -6.67 17.60
C PRO A 81 3.46 -6.87 18.02
N ILE A 82 3.12 -8.11 18.28
CA ILE A 82 1.85 -8.49 18.87
C ILE A 82 1.79 -7.95 20.31
N ASN A 83 0.66 -7.36 20.68
CA ASN A 83 0.38 -6.92 22.04
C ASN A 83 0.44 -8.09 23.04
N ASN A 84 0.42 -7.78 24.34
CA ASN A 84 0.47 -8.78 25.40
C ASN A 84 -0.56 -9.90 25.19
N VAL A 85 -0.07 -11.15 25.14
CA VAL A 85 -0.87 -12.34 24.82
C VAL A 85 -1.23 -13.18 26.06
N SER A 86 -0.95 -12.71 27.27
CA SER A 86 -1.22 -13.46 28.52
C SER A 86 -2.66 -13.95 28.65
N SER A 87 -3.63 -13.13 28.19
CA SER A 87 -5.06 -13.48 28.20
C SER A 87 -5.43 -14.61 27.23
N TYR A 88 -4.60 -14.88 26.23
CA TYR A 88 -4.77 -16.01 25.33
C TYR A 88 -4.09 -17.27 25.90
N VAL A 89 -3.04 -17.10 26.69
CA VAL A 89 -2.35 -18.21 27.39
C VAL A 89 -3.17 -18.73 28.55
N ASP A 90 -3.79 -17.84 29.34
CA ASP A 90 -4.64 -18.24 30.49
C ASP A 90 -6.07 -18.69 30.08
N GLY A 91 -6.40 -18.60 28.78
CA GLY A 91 -7.68 -19.02 28.24
C GLY A 91 -8.84 -18.05 28.45
N THR A 92 -8.60 -16.83 28.95
CA THR A 92 -9.64 -15.78 29.05
C THR A 92 -10.05 -15.23 27.70
N LYS A 93 -9.16 -15.35 26.68
CA LYS A 93 -9.43 -15.08 25.28
C LYS A 93 -9.05 -16.28 24.42
N THR A 94 -9.71 -16.42 23.28
CA THR A 94 -9.40 -17.43 22.27
C THR A 94 -9.14 -16.75 20.92
N MET A 95 -8.38 -17.37 20.05
CA MET A 95 -8.33 -16.99 18.64
C MET A 95 -9.40 -17.77 17.90
N SER A 96 -9.79 -17.29 16.72
CA SER A 96 -10.74 -18.02 15.88
C SER A 96 -10.50 -17.77 14.40
N VAL A 97 -10.96 -18.70 13.59
CA VAL A 97 -10.95 -18.62 12.14
C VAL A 97 -12.14 -19.38 11.59
N ASP A 98 -12.82 -18.84 10.58
CA ASP A 98 -13.81 -19.60 9.83
C ASP A 98 -13.10 -20.48 8.80
N VAL A 99 -13.44 -21.75 8.76
CA VAL A 99 -12.79 -22.76 7.90
C VAL A 99 -13.83 -23.56 7.15
N TYR A 100 -13.56 -23.79 5.87
CA TYR A 100 -14.26 -24.76 5.04
C TYR A 100 -13.26 -25.85 4.64
N SER A 101 -13.45 -27.04 5.18
CA SER A 101 -12.50 -28.15 5.09
C SER A 101 -13.05 -29.33 4.31
N PRO A 102 -12.21 -30.08 3.55
CA PRO A 102 -12.62 -31.29 2.84
C PRO A 102 -12.96 -32.45 3.78
N ALA A 103 -12.57 -32.40 5.06
CA ALA A 103 -12.80 -33.49 6.01
C ALA A 103 -12.92 -32.98 7.46
N PRO A 104 -13.63 -33.69 8.35
CA PRO A 104 -13.61 -33.44 9.78
C PRO A 104 -12.31 -33.96 10.41
N GLY A 105 -11.99 -33.46 11.61
CA GLY A 105 -10.82 -33.91 12.39
C GLY A 105 -9.49 -33.33 11.90
N ILE A 106 -9.52 -32.36 11.01
CA ILE A 106 -8.32 -31.68 10.53
C ILE A 106 -7.83 -30.71 11.60
N PRO A 107 -6.59 -30.86 12.11
CA PRO A 107 -6.02 -29.89 13.04
C PRO A 107 -5.80 -28.54 12.36
N VAL A 108 -6.24 -27.47 13.03
CA VAL A 108 -5.91 -26.09 12.71
C VAL A 108 -5.07 -25.56 13.86
N GLN A 109 -3.89 -25.03 13.56
CA GLN A 109 -2.93 -24.57 14.55
C GLN A 109 -2.51 -23.13 14.30
N ILE A 110 -2.42 -22.36 15.36
CA ILE A 110 -1.68 -21.08 15.38
C ILE A 110 -0.51 -21.23 16.35
N THR A 111 0.67 -20.78 15.91
CA THR A 111 1.84 -20.58 16.76
C THR A 111 2.17 -19.08 16.78
N LEU A 112 2.34 -18.51 17.97
CA LEU A 112 2.89 -17.16 18.12
C LEU A 112 4.38 -17.26 18.40
N GLU A 113 5.20 -16.47 17.68
CA GLU A 113 6.65 -16.54 17.80
C GLU A 113 7.33 -15.18 17.62
N ASP A 114 8.59 -15.10 18.05
CA ASP A 114 9.50 -14.03 17.68
C ASP A 114 10.33 -14.48 16.47
N SER A 115 10.07 -13.90 15.30
CA SER A 115 10.76 -14.25 14.05
C SER A 115 12.25 -13.96 14.05
N LEU A 116 12.75 -13.11 14.98
CA LEU A 116 14.19 -12.86 15.14
C LEU A 116 14.90 -14.02 15.82
N LEU A 117 14.18 -14.80 16.62
CA LEU A 117 14.71 -15.93 17.39
C LEU A 117 14.33 -17.27 16.78
N ALA A 118 13.11 -17.38 16.24
CA ALA A 118 12.59 -18.60 15.64
C ALA A 118 13.22 -18.83 14.26
N GLY A 119 13.65 -20.05 14.01
CA GLY A 119 14.22 -20.45 12.73
C GLY A 119 13.79 -21.87 12.36
N PRO A 120 13.94 -22.30 11.11
CA PRO A 120 13.43 -23.59 10.62
C PRO A 120 14.06 -24.83 11.28
N THR A 121 15.22 -24.68 11.89
CA THR A 121 16.01 -25.80 12.44
C THR A 121 16.26 -25.73 13.94
N ASN A 122 15.72 -24.71 14.65
CA ASN A 122 16.05 -24.45 16.05
C ASN A 122 14.88 -24.63 17.03
N TYR A 123 13.83 -25.37 16.61
CA TYR A 123 12.71 -25.65 17.52
C TYR A 123 13.21 -26.17 18.89
N PRO A 124 12.68 -25.67 20.03
CA PRO A 124 11.52 -24.78 20.19
C PRO A 124 11.86 -23.29 20.33
N ILE A 125 13.10 -22.87 20.13
CA ILE A 125 13.59 -21.51 20.40
C ILE A 125 12.73 -20.48 19.65
N GLY A 126 12.29 -19.43 20.38
CA GLY A 126 11.48 -18.34 19.85
C GLY A 126 9.98 -18.65 19.69
N ARG A 127 9.52 -19.89 19.90
CA ARG A 127 8.09 -20.28 19.81
C ARG A 127 7.41 -20.09 21.16
N HIS A 128 6.63 -19.03 21.27
CA HIS A 128 5.99 -18.66 22.53
C HIS A 128 4.86 -19.60 22.92
N SER A 129 3.86 -19.77 22.05
CA SER A 129 2.63 -20.49 22.36
C SER A 129 2.01 -21.14 21.15
N ILE A 130 1.42 -22.31 21.37
CA ILE A 130 0.66 -23.05 20.36
C ILE A 130 -0.81 -23.05 20.79
N TYR A 131 -1.69 -22.83 19.82
CA TYR A 131 -3.14 -22.85 19.95
C TYR A 131 -3.72 -23.83 18.95
N LEU A 132 -4.60 -24.70 19.39
CA LEU A 132 -5.15 -25.79 18.59
C LEU A 132 -6.67 -25.73 18.52
N GLY A 133 -7.19 -26.08 17.36
CA GLY A 133 -8.58 -26.43 17.10
C GLY A 133 -8.63 -27.54 16.06
N ALA A 134 -9.80 -28.05 15.76
CA ALA A 134 -9.98 -29.06 14.71
C ALA A 134 -11.32 -28.89 14.02
N THR A 135 -11.39 -29.22 12.74
CA THR A 135 -12.63 -29.21 11.97
C THR A 135 -13.55 -30.34 12.41
N THR A 136 -14.86 -30.13 12.31
CA THR A 136 -15.89 -31.09 12.69
C THR A 136 -16.79 -31.48 11.53
N THR A 137 -16.77 -30.69 10.46
CA THR A 137 -17.63 -30.83 9.29
C THR A 137 -16.83 -31.17 8.02
N THR A 138 -17.54 -31.54 6.97
CA THR A 138 -16.97 -31.77 5.64
C THR A 138 -17.67 -30.84 4.64
N ASN A 139 -16.89 -30.05 3.91
CA ASN A 139 -17.42 -29.13 2.89
C ASN A 139 -18.56 -28.23 3.42
N GLN A 140 -18.34 -27.67 4.60
CA GLN A 140 -19.21 -26.69 5.23
C GLN A 140 -18.36 -25.69 6.01
N TRP A 141 -18.79 -24.46 6.08
CA TRP A 141 -18.17 -23.44 6.92
C TRP A 141 -18.43 -23.73 8.40
N GLU A 142 -17.40 -23.60 9.20
CA GLU A 142 -17.46 -23.68 10.65
C GLU A 142 -16.44 -22.73 11.28
N THR A 143 -16.79 -22.12 12.42
CA THR A 143 -15.83 -21.31 13.18
C THR A 143 -15.02 -22.20 14.10
N ILE A 144 -13.72 -22.26 13.87
CA ILE A 144 -12.75 -22.98 14.70
C ILE A 144 -12.25 -22.06 15.79
N ASN A 145 -12.53 -22.40 17.06
CA ASN A 145 -11.92 -21.76 18.21
C ASN A 145 -10.58 -22.43 18.51
N LEU A 146 -9.52 -21.64 18.55
CA LEU A 146 -8.16 -22.07 18.77
C LEU A 146 -7.79 -21.79 20.24
N VAL A 147 -7.68 -22.85 21.02
CA VAL A 147 -7.41 -22.78 22.45
C VAL A 147 -5.94 -23.04 22.73
N PHE A 148 -5.41 -22.40 23.79
CA PHE A 148 -4.03 -22.62 24.24
C PHE A 148 -3.75 -24.11 24.50
N ASP A 149 -2.70 -24.63 23.90
CA ASP A 149 -2.24 -26.01 24.06
C ASP A 149 -0.94 -26.07 24.88
N SER A 150 0.08 -25.36 24.42
CA SER A 150 1.40 -25.47 25.03
C SER A 150 2.26 -24.25 24.80
N ARG A 151 3.34 -24.14 25.58
CA ARG A 151 4.41 -23.13 25.46
C ARG A 151 5.71 -23.84 25.14
N PRO A 152 6.09 -23.96 23.85
CA PRO A 152 7.29 -24.68 23.44
C PRO A 152 8.58 -24.11 24.01
N ASP A 153 8.74 -22.78 24.00
CA ASP A 153 9.87 -22.07 24.62
C ASP A 153 9.41 -21.33 25.87
N PRO A 154 9.61 -21.88 27.08
CA PRO A 154 9.18 -21.24 28.32
C PRO A 154 9.89 -19.93 28.65
N ALA A 155 11.02 -19.64 27.97
CA ALA A 155 11.77 -18.41 28.18
C ALA A 155 11.18 -17.20 27.45
N MET A 156 10.27 -17.43 26.49
CA MET A 156 9.65 -16.37 25.73
C MET A 156 8.65 -15.57 26.59
N PRO A 157 8.73 -14.23 26.59
CA PRO A 157 7.77 -13.38 27.29
C PRO A 157 6.45 -13.28 26.53
N ASP A 158 5.37 -12.90 27.21
CA ASP A 158 4.04 -12.68 26.64
C ASP A 158 3.93 -11.41 25.78
N VAL A 159 5.04 -10.76 25.48
CA VAL A 159 5.15 -9.52 24.71
C VAL A 159 6.32 -9.58 23.72
N GLY A 160 6.27 -8.75 22.68
CA GLY A 160 7.36 -8.67 21.71
C GLY A 160 7.37 -9.79 20.68
N LEU A 161 6.26 -10.53 20.54
CA LEU A 161 6.09 -11.53 19.50
C LEU A 161 5.83 -10.82 18.17
N THR A 162 6.41 -11.30 17.10
CA THR A 162 6.43 -10.60 15.82
C THR A 162 5.68 -11.31 14.71
N SER A 163 5.43 -12.61 14.86
CA SER A 163 4.77 -13.40 13.81
C SER A 163 3.76 -14.41 14.33
N VAL A 164 2.79 -14.69 13.47
CA VAL A 164 1.74 -15.69 13.63
C VAL A 164 1.95 -16.75 12.56
N ILE A 165 2.06 -17.99 12.97
CA ILE A 165 2.21 -19.13 12.07
C ILE A 165 0.90 -19.90 12.05
N LEU A 166 0.21 -19.88 10.92
CA LEU A 166 -1.02 -20.64 10.71
C LEU A 166 -0.71 -21.94 9.95
N LEU A 167 -1.26 -23.05 10.43
CA LEU A 167 -1.11 -24.36 9.81
C LEU A 167 -2.46 -25.07 9.72
N PHE A 168 -2.71 -25.70 8.59
CA PHE A 168 -3.78 -26.68 8.37
C PHE A 168 -3.17 -28.07 8.22
N ASN A 169 -3.62 -29.03 9.01
CA ASN A 169 -3.17 -30.44 8.96
C ASN A 169 -1.64 -30.61 9.07
N GLY A 170 -0.98 -29.83 9.95
CA GLY A 170 0.45 -29.88 10.16
C GLY A 170 0.92 -31.30 10.55
N GLY A 171 2.14 -31.67 10.12
CA GLY A 171 2.71 -33.00 10.34
C GLY A 171 2.26 -34.05 9.32
N THR A 172 1.63 -33.63 8.21
CA THR A 172 1.20 -34.53 7.11
C THR A 172 1.69 -34.00 5.76
N ASN A 173 1.85 -34.90 4.79
CA ASN A 173 2.19 -34.55 3.42
C ASN A 173 0.94 -34.74 2.54
N THR A 174 0.08 -33.74 2.47
CA THR A 174 -1.14 -33.72 1.66
C THR A 174 -1.19 -32.52 0.75
N ASP A 175 -1.96 -32.59 -0.31
CA ASP A 175 -2.29 -31.51 -1.24
C ASP A 175 -3.73 -30.96 -1.03
N ASP A 176 -4.26 -31.17 0.17
CA ASP A 176 -5.62 -30.75 0.53
C ASP A 176 -5.82 -29.24 0.32
N THR A 177 -7.04 -28.89 -0.09
CA THR A 177 -7.48 -27.51 -0.25
C THR A 177 -8.37 -27.10 0.91
N TYR A 178 -8.06 -25.98 1.53
CA TYR A 178 -8.84 -25.34 2.59
C TYR A 178 -9.28 -23.95 2.12
N TYR A 179 -10.47 -23.54 2.57
CA TYR A 179 -10.87 -22.13 2.47
C TYR A 179 -10.99 -21.60 3.89
N PHE A 180 -10.55 -20.38 4.09
CA PHE A 180 -10.62 -19.76 5.41
C PHE A 180 -10.90 -18.26 5.32
N ASP A 181 -11.43 -17.73 6.42
CA ASP A 181 -11.92 -16.36 6.48
C ASP A 181 -12.04 -15.91 7.94
N ASN A 182 -12.31 -14.63 8.16
CA ASN A 182 -12.60 -14.09 9.50
C ASN A 182 -11.59 -14.55 10.56
N LEU A 183 -10.32 -14.29 10.31
CA LEU A 183 -9.23 -14.68 11.21
C LEU A 183 -9.09 -13.66 12.34
N TYR A 184 -9.30 -14.09 13.58
CA TYR A 184 -9.24 -13.25 14.78
C TYR A 184 -8.14 -13.68 15.75
N GLY A 185 -7.49 -12.68 16.38
CA GLY A 185 -6.46 -12.95 17.37
C GLY A 185 -6.07 -11.73 18.21
N PRO A 186 -4.89 -11.77 18.87
CA PRO A 186 -4.34 -10.63 19.58
C PRO A 186 -4.01 -9.48 18.64
N GLU A 187 -4.11 -8.27 19.14
CA GLU A 187 -3.82 -7.05 18.41
C GLU A 187 -2.33 -6.93 18.08
N PHE A 188 -2.01 -6.55 16.85
CA PHE A 188 -0.68 -6.06 16.51
C PHE A 188 -0.53 -4.62 16.95
N ASN A 189 0.57 -4.31 17.61
CA ASN A 189 0.94 -2.94 17.95
C ASN A 189 1.61 -2.27 16.73
N ASN A 190 0.83 -2.03 15.70
CA ASN A 190 1.30 -1.44 14.46
C ASN A 190 1.92 -0.07 14.75
N GLN A 191 3.15 0.12 14.29
CA GLN A 191 3.90 1.36 14.44
C GLN A 191 3.71 2.20 13.19
N CYS A 192 3.19 3.41 13.41
CA CYS A 192 3.13 4.43 12.37
C CYS A 192 4.31 5.37 12.50
N ASP A 193 4.76 5.97 11.43
CA ASP A 193 5.85 6.94 11.45
C ASP A 193 5.42 8.32 11.95
N GLY A 194 4.13 8.51 12.21
CA GLY A 194 3.54 9.76 12.68
C GLY A 194 3.14 10.72 11.56
N VAL A 195 3.18 10.28 10.32
CA VAL A 195 2.61 11.04 9.19
C VAL A 195 1.09 11.12 9.35
N THR A 196 0.56 12.32 9.27
CA THR A 196 -0.90 12.52 9.24
C THR A 196 -1.43 12.08 7.90
N SER A 197 -2.55 11.37 7.91
CA SER A 197 -3.26 10.98 6.68
C SER A 197 -3.43 12.15 5.73
N SER A 198 -3.15 11.93 4.46
CA SER A 198 -3.49 12.84 3.37
C SER A 198 -4.98 13.21 3.43
N PRO A 199 -5.40 14.43 3.03
CA PRO A 199 -6.82 14.76 2.85
C PRO A 199 -7.47 13.94 1.72
N ASN A 200 -6.68 13.21 0.95
CA ASN A 200 -7.11 12.33 -0.12
C ASN A 200 -7.51 10.95 0.43
N THR A 201 -8.13 10.15 -0.41
CA THR A 201 -8.47 8.76 -0.07
C THR A 201 -7.23 7.89 -0.21
N ASP A 202 -6.60 7.56 0.91
CA ASP A 202 -5.43 6.69 0.93
C ASP A 202 -5.83 5.25 0.58
N LEU A 203 -5.12 4.68 -0.37
CA LEU A 203 -5.25 3.28 -0.77
C LEU A 203 -4.11 2.43 -0.21
N ALA A 204 -2.89 2.94 -0.23
CA ALA A 204 -1.73 2.34 0.42
C ALA A 204 -0.61 3.36 0.60
N ASP A 205 -0.08 3.48 1.81
CA ASP A 205 1.00 4.39 2.16
C ASP A 205 2.19 3.71 2.87
N TRP A 206 2.06 2.46 3.28
CA TRP A 206 3.05 1.68 4.06
C TRP A 206 3.50 2.29 5.38
N ASP A 207 2.95 3.41 5.81
CA ASP A 207 3.39 4.12 7.00
C ASP A 207 2.98 3.41 8.30
N CYS A 208 1.79 2.81 8.32
CA CYS A 208 1.23 2.16 9.50
C CYS A 208 0.89 0.69 9.27
N ASN A 209 0.32 0.35 8.14
CA ASN A 209 -0.02 -1.01 7.74
C ASN A 209 0.73 -1.38 6.49
N TRP A 210 1.31 -2.56 6.52
CA TRP A 210 2.25 -3.01 5.53
C TRP A 210 1.74 -2.93 4.09
N ASN A 211 0.59 -3.45 3.78
CA ASN A 211 0.12 -3.52 2.40
C ASN A 211 -1.19 -2.79 2.13
N LEU A 212 -1.80 -2.23 3.14
CA LEU A 212 -3.08 -1.53 2.98
C LEU A 212 -3.02 -0.07 3.40
N GLY A 213 -1.91 0.34 4.01
CA GLY A 213 -1.88 1.60 4.71
C GLY A 213 -2.86 1.62 5.89
N MET A 214 -2.97 2.72 6.59
CA MET A 214 -4.05 2.94 7.54
C MET A 214 -5.30 3.30 6.76
N CYS A 215 -6.17 2.33 6.54
CA CYS A 215 -7.43 2.56 5.88
C CYS A 215 -8.35 3.38 6.77
N PRO A 216 -8.64 4.65 6.47
CA PRO A 216 -9.54 5.48 7.27
C PRO A 216 -10.99 4.98 7.21
N SER A 217 -11.32 4.20 6.20
CA SER A 217 -12.58 3.47 6.09
C SER A 217 -12.40 2.26 5.18
N ALA A 218 -13.13 1.20 5.46
CA ALA A 218 -13.12 -0.03 4.67
C ALA A 218 -13.42 0.16 3.16
N SER A 219 -14.04 1.28 2.79
CA SER A 219 -14.36 1.60 1.39
C SER A 219 -13.23 2.23 0.59
N ALA A 220 -12.14 2.58 1.24
CA ALA A 220 -11.07 3.37 0.64
C ALA A 220 -9.79 2.59 0.34
N CYS A 221 -9.64 1.40 0.91
CA CYS A 221 -8.40 0.65 0.86
C CYS A 221 -8.23 -0.18 -0.41
N ALA A 222 -6.98 -0.44 -0.79
CA ALA A 222 -6.63 -1.40 -1.82
C ALA A 222 -5.81 -2.55 -1.25
N ALA A 223 -6.02 -3.75 -1.77
CA ALA A 223 -5.18 -4.91 -1.49
C ALA A 223 -4.30 -5.24 -2.69
N TYR A 224 -3.12 -5.78 -2.45
CA TYR A 224 -2.24 -6.31 -3.48
C TYR A 224 -2.35 -7.82 -3.47
N ASP A 225 -3.08 -8.34 -4.44
CA ASP A 225 -3.50 -9.74 -4.42
C ASP A 225 -2.67 -10.64 -5.31
N TYR A 226 -2.06 -10.07 -6.33
CA TYR A 226 -1.18 -10.77 -7.24
C TYR A 226 -0.01 -9.87 -7.65
N MET A 227 1.18 -10.41 -7.56
CA MET A 227 2.39 -9.79 -8.09
C MET A 227 3.32 -10.88 -8.61
N SER A 228 3.98 -10.60 -9.71
CA SER A 228 4.98 -11.52 -10.28
C SER A 228 6.31 -11.41 -9.54
N GLY A 229 6.63 -10.24 -9.02
CA GLY A 229 7.81 -9.95 -8.23
C GLY A 229 7.54 -10.05 -6.72
N TRP A 230 8.31 -9.30 -5.94
CA TRP A 230 8.24 -9.27 -4.47
C TRP A 230 7.99 -7.85 -4.00
N LEU A 231 6.98 -7.67 -3.15
CA LEU A 231 6.65 -6.40 -2.52
C LEU A 231 6.80 -6.53 -1.00
N ASN A 232 7.64 -5.69 -0.41
CA ASN A 232 7.87 -5.64 1.02
C ASN A 232 7.74 -4.20 1.53
N GLN A 233 7.45 -4.02 2.82
CA GLN A 233 7.68 -2.73 3.44
C GLN A 233 9.19 -2.52 3.60
N ALA A 234 9.66 -1.32 3.27
CA ALA A 234 11.06 -0.93 3.41
C ALA A 234 11.19 0.47 4.00
N TYR A 235 12.38 0.81 4.46
CA TYR A 235 12.68 2.21 4.75
C TYR A 235 12.71 3.01 3.45
N ASN A 236 12.14 4.22 3.50
CA ASN A 236 12.21 5.15 2.40
C ASN A 236 13.68 5.42 2.04
N PRO A 237 14.09 5.13 0.79
CA PRO A 237 15.50 5.28 0.37
C PRO A 237 15.95 6.75 0.38
N GLU A 238 15.03 7.71 0.27
CA GLU A 238 15.33 9.13 0.26
C GLU A 238 14.14 9.95 0.74
N THR A 239 14.14 10.40 1.98
CA THR A 239 13.13 11.33 2.48
C THR A 239 13.38 12.72 1.93
N ASN A 240 12.38 13.29 1.24
CA ASN A 240 12.46 14.63 0.65
C ASN A 240 11.07 15.32 0.63
N THR A 241 10.93 16.41 -0.11
CA THR A 241 9.66 17.15 -0.20
C THR A 241 8.57 16.43 -0.99
N ILE A 242 8.94 15.46 -1.83
CA ILE A 242 7.99 14.64 -2.60
C ILE A 242 7.48 13.51 -1.72
N ASN A 243 8.39 12.82 -1.03
CA ASN A 243 8.07 11.75 -0.10
C ASN A 243 8.84 11.94 1.21
N SER A 244 8.10 12.33 2.26
CA SER A 244 8.63 12.53 3.60
C SER A 244 8.37 11.34 4.52
N SER A 245 7.69 10.31 4.04
CA SER A 245 7.38 9.09 4.79
C SER A 245 8.65 8.38 5.23
N LYS A 246 8.58 7.71 6.36
CA LYS A 246 9.69 6.90 6.88
C LYS A 246 9.76 5.54 6.18
N TYR A 247 8.60 5.01 5.80
CA TYR A 247 8.45 3.72 5.14
C TYR A 247 7.84 3.90 3.76
N CYS A 248 7.97 2.87 2.92
CA CYS A 248 7.37 2.77 1.60
C CYS A 248 7.29 1.30 1.19
N GLY A 249 6.64 0.98 0.10
CA GLY A 249 6.68 -0.33 -0.51
C GLY A 249 7.92 -0.49 -1.39
N GLU A 250 8.66 -1.57 -1.19
CA GLU A 250 9.78 -1.97 -2.05
C GLU A 250 9.32 -3.11 -2.97
N TYR A 251 9.22 -2.84 -4.25
CA TYR A 251 8.85 -3.81 -5.27
C TYR A 251 10.07 -4.22 -6.10
N THR A 252 10.47 -5.48 -5.99
CA THR A 252 11.54 -6.07 -6.79
C THR A 252 10.94 -6.93 -7.89
N ARG A 253 11.32 -6.65 -9.14
CA ARG A 253 10.86 -7.38 -10.32
C ARG A 253 11.35 -8.82 -10.34
N ASN A 254 10.58 -9.66 -11.01
CA ASN A 254 10.93 -11.06 -11.24
C ASN A 254 11.37 -11.27 -12.70
N PRO A 255 12.65 -11.50 -12.97
CA PRO A 255 13.14 -11.74 -14.33
C PRO A 255 12.56 -13.01 -14.96
N ASP A 256 12.10 -13.99 -14.16
CA ASP A 256 11.49 -15.22 -14.65
C ASP A 256 10.07 -15.00 -15.24
N ALA A 257 9.49 -13.82 -15.02
CA ALA A 257 8.22 -13.42 -15.63
C ALA A 257 8.34 -13.02 -17.12
N ASN A 258 9.51 -13.19 -17.74
CA ASN A 258 9.78 -12.89 -19.15
C ASN A 258 9.41 -11.45 -19.58
N GLY A 259 9.54 -10.47 -18.67
CA GLY A 259 9.19 -9.08 -18.92
C GLY A 259 7.71 -8.74 -18.77
N GLU A 260 6.85 -9.70 -18.46
CA GLU A 260 5.42 -9.51 -18.14
C GLU A 260 5.19 -9.44 -16.61
N ASP A 261 6.13 -8.84 -15.93
CA ASP A 261 6.13 -8.68 -14.49
C ASP A 261 5.10 -7.64 -14.08
N VAL A 262 4.15 -8.04 -13.25
CA VAL A 262 3.02 -7.22 -12.85
C VAL A 262 2.86 -7.12 -11.33
N PHE A 263 2.25 -6.02 -10.92
CA PHE A 263 1.76 -5.79 -9.60
C PHE A 263 0.31 -5.27 -9.71
N ILE A 264 -0.64 -5.91 -9.04
CA ILE A 264 -2.06 -5.62 -9.20
C ILE A 264 -2.63 -5.06 -7.89
N ALA A 265 -3.24 -3.88 -7.95
CA ALA A 265 -3.98 -3.29 -6.86
C ALA A 265 -5.49 -3.43 -7.06
N TYR A 266 -6.20 -3.89 -6.02
CA TYR A 266 -7.66 -4.02 -5.99
C TYR A 266 -8.24 -3.13 -4.90
N PRO A 267 -9.37 -2.44 -5.14
CA PRO A 267 -10.13 -1.87 -4.03
C PRO A 267 -10.79 -2.99 -3.22
N LEU A 268 -10.81 -2.86 -1.90
CA LEU A 268 -11.41 -3.87 -1.02
C LEU A 268 -12.94 -3.96 -1.18
N ASN A 269 -13.59 -2.93 -1.67
CA ASN A 269 -15.06 -2.83 -1.83
C ASN A 269 -15.54 -2.85 -3.29
N GLY A 270 -15.03 -3.75 -4.10
CA GLY A 270 -15.54 -3.98 -5.44
C GLY A 270 -14.98 -3.04 -6.52
N ALA A 271 -15.12 -1.74 -6.41
CA ALA A 271 -14.62 -0.78 -7.41
C ALA A 271 -14.05 0.48 -6.76
N PHE A 272 -13.09 1.11 -7.43
CA PHE A 272 -12.59 2.42 -7.03
C PHE A 272 -13.68 3.48 -7.22
N ASP A 273 -13.90 4.31 -6.20
CA ASP A 273 -14.86 5.42 -6.30
C ASP A 273 -14.22 6.63 -7.00
N ILE A 274 -14.23 6.58 -8.33
CA ILE A 274 -13.73 7.66 -9.18
C ILE A 274 -14.73 8.81 -9.40
N GLY A 275 -15.94 8.72 -8.85
CA GLY A 275 -16.95 9.75 -8.95
C GLY A 275 -16.51 11.08 -8.33
N PRO A 276 -16.28 11.14 -7.01
CA PRO A 276 -15.78 12.32 -6.33
C PRO A 276 -14.26 12.50 -6.45
N THR A 277 -13.50 11.42 -6.71
CA THR A 277 -12.03 11.40 -6.67
C THR A 277 -11.43 10.77 -7.93
N PRO A 278 -11.50 11.46 -9.08
CA PRO A 278 -11.14 10.88 -10.38
C PRO A 278 -9.64 10.84 -10.66
N TYR A 279 -8.80 11.28 -9.76
CA TYR A 279 -7.35 11.25 -9.95
C TYR A 279 -6.75 10.14 -9.11
N PHE A 280 -6.14 9.17 -9.77
CA PHE A 280 -5.35 8.12 -9.12
C PHE A 280 -3.90 8.57 -9.10
N ASN A 281 -3.30 8.59 -7.93
CA ASN A 281 -1.97 9.11 -7.70
C ASN A 281 -1.08 8.05 -7.06
N MET A 282 0.22 8.12 -7.31
CA MET A 282 1.23 7.34 -6.62
C MET A 282 2.60 8.02 -6.71
N LYS A 283 3.45 7.75 -5.76
CA LYS A 283 4.87 8.13 -5.79
C LYS A 283 5.71 6.94 -6.19
N VAL A 284 6.72 7.17 -7.03
CA VAL A 284 7.63 6.12 -7.50
C VAL A 284 9.07 6.62 -7.41
N TYR A 285 9.96 5.75 -6.93
CA TYR A 285 11.41 5.96 -6.87
C TYR A 285 12.11 4.73 -7.45
N GLY A 286 13.16 4.93 -8.22
CA GLY A 286 13.94 3.81 -8.79
C GLY A 286 14.77 4.21 -10.00
N PRO A 287 15.28 3.23 -10.73
CA PRO A 287 15.94 3.48 -12.00
C PRO A 287 14.96 4.05 -13.03
N PRO A 288 15.44 4.79 -14.06
CA PRO A 288 14.60 5.26 -15.15
C PRO A 288 13.84 4.12 -15.80
N THR A 289 12.51 4.27 -15.90
CA THR A 289 11.64 3.24 -16.44
C THR A 289 10.41 3.83 -17.11
N SER A 290 9.72 3.00 -17.89
CA SER A 290 8.36 3.25 -18.34
C SER A 290 7.40 2.43 -17.48
N LEU A 291 6.55 3.10 -16.72
CA LEU A 291 5.45 2.47 -15.97
C LEU A 291 4.18 2.53 -16.82
N TYR A 292 3.64 1.37 -17.14
CA TYR A 292 2.29 1.27 -17.72
C TYR A 292 1.29 0.87 -16.64
N ALA A 293 0.23 1.67 -16.49
CA ALA A 293 -0.87 1.41 -15.57
C ALA A 293 -2.14 1.11 -16.38
N SER A 294 -2.64 -0.11 -16.28
CA SER A 294 -3.87 -0.59 -16.93
C SER A 294 -5.00 -0.59 -15.91
N PHE A 295 -5.95 0.32 -16.05
CA PHE A 295 -7.16 0.38 -15.25
C PHE A 295 -8.22 -0.51 -15.87
N GLN A 296 -8.72 -1.50 -15.14
CA GLN A 296 -9.51 -2.59 -15.67
C GLN A 296 -10.85 -2.76 -14.95
N ASN A 297 -11.80 -3.41 -15.65
CA ASN A 297 -13.03 -3.94 -15.10
C ASN A 297 -13.19 -5.40 -15.53
N ASN A 298 -13.30 -6.32 -14.57
CA ASN A 298 -13.37 -7.76 -14.80
C ASN A 298 -12.24 -8.29 -15.70
N GLY A 299 -11.02 -7.73 -15.56
CA GLY A 299 -9.85 -8.11 -16.34
C GLY A 299 -9.78 -7.50 -17.75
N ALA A 300 -10.77 -6.73 -18.17
CA ALA A 300 -10.73 -5.99 -19.43
C ALA A 300 -10.25 -4.55 -19.19
N GLU A 301 -9.27 -4.09 -19.96
CA GLU A 301 -8.78 -2.73 -19.86
C GLU A 301 -9.86 -1.72 -20.24
N VAL A 302 -10.12 -0.78 -19.32
CA VAL A 302 -10.97 0.39 -19.56
C VAL A 302 -10.13 1.53 -20.13
N VAL A 303 -8.96 1.76 -19.53
CA VAL A 303 -7.99 2.75 -19.98
C VAL A 303 -6.59 2.38 -19.49
N GLY A 304 -5.58 2.65 -20.32
CA GLY A 304 -4.18 2.51 -19.99
C GLY A 304 -3.42 3.84 -20.05
N PHE A 305 -2.48 4.02 -19.16
CA PHE A 305 -1.60 5.18 -19.11
C PHE A 305 -0.15 4.76 -19.04
N THR A 306 0.70 5.49 -19.75
CA THR A 306 2.15 5.34 -19.63
C THR A 306 2.71 6.58 -18.92
N GLN A 307 3.44 6.37 -17.85
CA GLN A 307 4.22 7.39 -17.15
C GLN A 307 5.69 6.98 -17.16
N ASN A 308 6.59 7.95 -17.23
CA ASN A 308 8.01 7.65 -17.28
C ASN A 308 8.71 8.19 -16.04
N LEU A 309 9.46 7.33 -15.38
CA LEU A 309 10.41 7.71 -14.34
C LEU A 309 11.70 8.20 -15.05
N TRP A 310 11.93 9.49 -15.03
CA TRP A 310 13.03 10.12 -15.79
C TRP A 310 14.33 10.25 -15.01
N GLN A 311 14.19 10.39 -13.68
CA GLN A 311 15.32 10.59 -12.79
C GLN A 311 15.74 9.25 -12.22
N ASN A 312 17.04 9.02 -12.18
CA ASN A 312 17.58 7.82 -11.56
C ASN A 312 17.62 7.99 -10.04
N ASN A 313 16.97 7.07 -9.34
CA ASN A 313 16.94 7.05 -7.88
C ASN A 313 16.48 8.39 -7.27
N ALA A 314 15.32 8.84 -7.69
CA ALA A 314 14.64 10.01 -7.13
C ALA A 314 13.12 9.81 -7.13
N TRP A 315 12.44 10.30 -6.08
CA TRP A 315 10.98 10.25 -6.01
C TRP A 315 10.34 11.11 -7.09
N GLN A 316 9.35 10.56 -7.76
CA GLN A 316 8.50 11.27 -8.70
C GLN A 316 7.02 10.99 -8.40
N GLN A 317 6.19 12.02 -8.55
CA GLN A 317 4.74 11.91 -8.40
C GLN A 317 4.11 11.55 -9.75
N PHE A 318 3.30 10.49 -9.76
CA PHE A 318 2.51 10.09 -10.90
C PHE A 318 1.04 10.41 -10.65
N ASN A 319 0.36 10.92 -11.69
CA ASN A 319 -1.06 11.23 -11.68
C ASN A 319 -1.71 10.61 -12.89
N PHE A 320 -2.80 9.88 -12.68
CA PHE A 320 -3.61 9.28 -13.74
C PHE A 320 -5.00 9.93 -13.71
N ASP A 321 -5.33 10.65 -14.78
CA ASP A 321 -6.59 11.41 -14.90
C ASP A 321 -7.70 10.50 -15.41
N LEU A 322 -8.61 10.11 -14.52
CA LEU A 322 -9.79 9.29 -14.80
C LEU A 322 -11.07 10.13 -15.02
N THR A 323 -10.98 11.46 -15.04
CA THR A 323 -12.15 12.34 -15.24
C THR A 323 -12.96 12.01 -16.49
N PRO A 324 -12.38 11.60 -17.65
CA PRO A 324 -13.15 11.20 -18.81
C PRO A 324 -14.06 9.99 -18.60
N PHE A 325 -13.81 9.19 -17.55
CA PHE A 325 -14.50 7.94 -17.25
C PHE A 325 -15.55 8.07 -16.15
N GLN A 326 -15.63 9.22 -15.46
CA GLN A 326 -16.62 9.48 -14.40
C GLN A 326 -18.07 9.40 -14.88
N ALA A 327 -18.35 9.87 -16.09
CA ALA A 327 -19.71 10.00 -16.63
C ALA A 327 -20.27 8.70 -17.24
N GLY A 328 -19.49 7.65 -17.37
CA GLY A 328 -19.91 6.34 -17.84
C GLY A 328 -20.17 5.40 -16.67
N ALA A 329 -21.05 4.43 -16.85
CA ALA A 329 -21.27 3.35 -15.89
C ALA A 329 -20.05 2.38 -15.79
N MET A 330 -18.85 2.86 -16.11
CA MET A 330 -17.63 2.05 -16.05
C MET A 330 -17.08 2.11 -14.63
N SER A 331 -17.18 1.02 -13.90
CA SER A 331 -16.44 0.84 -12.67
C SER A 331 -15.04 0.32 -12.98
N ILE A 332 -14.07 0.70 -12.17
CA ILE A 332 -12.69 0.19 -12.21
C ILE A 332 -12.51 -0.67 -10.98
N ASP A 333 -12.29 -1.97 -11.17
CA ASP A 333 -12.18 -2.93 -10.09
C ASP A 333 -10.73 -3.36 -9.82
N ARG A 334 -9.78 -2.92 -10.65
CA ARG A 334 -8.35 -3.17 -10.45
C ARG A 334 -7.48 -2.23 -11.27
N VAL A 335 -6.24 -2.07 -10.83
CA VAL A 335 -5.16 -1.44 -11.59
C VAL A 335 -4.01 -2.42 -11.70
N VAL A 336 -3.53 -2.67 -12.91
CA VAL A 336 -2.38 -3.52 -13.19
C VAL A 336 -1.20 -2.64 -13.58
N PHE A 337 -0.12 -2.71 -12.82
CA PHE A 337 1.10 -1.95 -13.08
C PHE A 337 2.16 -2.83 -13.71
N PHE A 338 2.77 -2.35 -14.78
CA PHE A 338 3.91 -2.96 -15.44
C PHE A 338 5.09 -1.99 -15.35
N PHE A 339 6.07 -2.35 -14.55
CA PHE A 339 7.33 -1.60 -14.48
C PHE A 339 8.28 -2.13 -15.54
N ASP A 340 8.69 -1.28 -16.49
CA ASP A 340 9.65 -1.61 -17.55
C ASP A 340 9.27 -2.86 -18.36
N GLN A 341 8.01 -2.88 -18.85
CA GLN A 341 7.43 -4.01 -19.57
C GLN A 341 8.33 -4.48 -20.73
N GLY A 342 8.52 -5.78 -20.85
CA GLY A 342 9.34 -6.43 -21.88
C GLY A 342 10.83 -6.54 -21.52
N MET A 343 11.25 -5.98 -20.40
CA MET A 343 12.64 -6.11 -19.93
C MET A 343 12.74 -7.22 -18.87
N VAL A 344 13.84 -7.95 -18.92
CA VAL A 344 14.14 -9.06 -18.01
C VAL A 344 15.27 -8.64 -17.08
N ASN A 345 14.95 -8.14 -15.89
CA ASN A 345 15.91 -7.64 -14.91
C ASN A 345 15.39 -7.78 -13.47
N TRP A 346 16.25 -7.54 -12.50
CA TRP A 346 15.97 -7.53 -11.06
C TRP A 346 15.78 -6.10 -10.51
N ASP A 347 15.38 -5.15 -11.32
CA ASP A 347 15.24 -3.78 -10.86
C ASP A 347 14.25 -3.68 -9.70
N THR A 348 14.59 -2.83 -8.74
CA THR A 348 13.78 -2.55 -7.57
C THR A 348 13.23 -1.12 -7.68
N TYR A 349 11.94 -1.00 -7.46
CA TYR A 349 11.20 0.27 -7.40
C TYR A 349 10.61 0.42 -6.02
N TYR A 350 10.63 1.65 -5.51
CA TYR A 350 9.91 2.00 -4.29
C TYR A 350 8.65 2.76 -4.68
N ILE A 351 7.57 2.42 -4.04
CA ILE A 351 6.24 2.98 -4.31
C ILE A 351 5.62 3.46 -2.99
N ASP A 352 4.86 4.56 -3.07
CA ASP A 352 4.26 5.13 -1.87
C ASP A 352 3.04 5.99 -2.22
N ASP A 353 2.23 6.33 -1.21
CA ASP A 353 1.08 7.21 -1.30
C ASP A 353 0.20 6.91 -2.53
N ILE A 354 -0.24 5.66 -2.66
CA ILE A 354 -1.27 5.32 -3.63
C ILE A 354 -2.59 5.84 -3.11
N GLU A 355 -3.16 6.83 -3.82
CA GLU A 355 -4.33 7.55 -3.35
C GLU A 355 -5.28 7.96 -4.48
N LEU A 356 -6.55 8.17 -4.13
CA LEU A 356 -7.53 8.85 -4.97
C LEU A 356 -7.74 10.28 -4.48
N SER A 357 -7.81 11.24 -5.40
CA SER A 357 -8.02 12.64 -5.06
C SER A 357 -9.05 13.32 -5.96
N SER A 358 -9.68 14.39 -5.45
CA SER A 358 -10.63 15.22 -6.20
C SER A 358 -9.97 16.20 -7.16
N ALA A 359 -8.67 16.42 -7.01
CA ALA A 359 -7.83 17.27 -7.86
C ALA A 359 -6.50 16.57 -8.10
N PRO A 360 -5.84 16.81 -9.25
CA PRO A 360 -4.54 16.20 -9.50
C PRO A 360 -3.55 16.64 -8.41
N VAL A 361 -2.86 15.67 -7.82
CA VAL A 361 -1.76 15.94 -6.90
C VAL A 361 -0.57 16.34 -7.77
N TYR A 362 -0.39 17.62 -7.93
CA TYR A 362 0.86 18.12 -8.50
C TYR A 362 1.88 18.15 -7.38
N ILE A 363 3.09 17.66 -7.67
CA ILE A 363 4.22 18.18 -6.94
C ILE A 363 4.17 19.69 -7.20
N ASN A 364 3.77 20.44 -6.20
CA ASN A 364 4.29 21.77 -6.11
C ASN A 364 5.80 21.58 -5.90
N ASP A 365 6.54 21.41 -6.99
CA ASP A 365 7.89 21.89 -7.07
C ASP A 365 7.85 23.42 -6.88
N ILE A 366 7.27 23.82 -5.75
CA ILE A 366 7.67 25.04 -5.13
C ILE A 366 9.04 24.70 -4.56
N ASN A 367 9.99 24.62 -5.44
CA ASN A 367 11.32 24.94 -5.03
C ASN A 367 11.20 26.28 -4.35
N THR A 368 11.29 26.25 -3.03
CA THR A 368 11.15 27.41 -2.17
C THR A 368 12.16 28.53 -2.51
N SER A 369 13.03 28.27 -3.47
CA SER A 369 13.98 29.19 -4.03
C SER A 369 13.39 30.14 -5.09
N PHE A 370 12.25 29.78 -5.71
CA PHE A 370 11.61 30.59 -6.77
C PHE A 370 10.19 31.00 -6.36
N PHE A 371 9.94 32.30 -6.14
CA PHE A 371 8.61 32.85 -5.94
C PHE A 371 8.27 33.88 -7.01
N ASP A 372 6.97 33.97 -7.34
CA ASP A 372 6.42 35.00 -8.23
C ASP A 372 6.96 34.99 -9.65
N PHE A 373 7.38 33.80 -10.18
CA PHE A 373 7.84 33.74 -11.57
C PHE A 373 6.71 34.11 -12.54
N SER A 374 6.81 35.30 -13.12
CA SER A 374 5.79 35.88 -14.00
C SER A 374 6.40 36.57 -15.20
N VAL A 375 5.63 36.61 -16.30
CA VAL A 375 5.97 37.32 -17.52
C VAL A 375 4.83 38.23 -17.88
N TYR A 376 5.12 39.51 -18.02
CA TYR A 376 4.11 40.50 -18.41
C TYR A 376 4.75 41.64 -19.22
N PRO A 377 4.09 42.11 -20.28
CA PRO A 377 2.92 41.52 -20.92
C PRO A 377 3.21 40.23 -21.69
N ASN A 378 2.17 39.41 -21.87
CA ASN A 378 2.17 38.25 -22.76
C ASN A 378 0.86 38.33 -23.59
N PRO A 379 0.89 38.47 -24.91
CA PRO A 379 2.02 38.35 -25.84
C PRO A 379 3.18 39.32 -25.58
N LEU A 380 4.39 38.82 -25.87
CA LEU A 380 5.63 39.56 -25.65
C LEU A 380 5.75 40.75 -26.59
N ASN A 381 6.15 41.90 -26.02
CA ASN A 381 6.54 43.09 -26.75
C ASN A 381 7.88 43.66 -26.20
N ASN A 382 8.31 44.85 -26.64
CA ASN A 382 9.57 45.42 -26.24
C ASN A 382 9.62 45.86 -24.75
N GLU A 383 8.48 45.85 -24.07
CA GLU A 383 8.37 46.22 -22.64
C GLU A 383 8.18 44.99 -21.73
N SER A 384 8.11 43.81 -22.32
CA SER A 384 7.89 42.60 -21.55
C SER A 384 9.03 42.32 -20.58
N THR A 385 8.67 41.95 -19.36
CA THR A 385 9.61 41.60 -18.30
C THR A 385 9.28 40.23 -17.71
N VAL A 386 10.35 39.52 -17.33
CA VAL A 386 10.27 38.35 -16.46
C VAL A 386 10.54 38.81 -15.04
N ASN A 387 9.57 38.64 -14.15
CA ASN A 387 9.71 38.96 -12.74
C ASN A 387 9.79 37.69 -11.92
N PHE A 388 10.71 37.61 -10.98
CA PHE A 388 10.87 36.50 -10.05
C PHE A 388 11.54 36.95 -8.76
N SER A 389 11.40 36.16 -7.70
CA SER A 389 12.12 36.36 -6.45
C SER A 389 12.88 35.09 -6.07
N ILE A 390 14.02 35.25 -5.41
CA ILE A 390 14.81 34.15 -4.84
C ILE A 390 15.05 34.39 -3.35
N LYS A 391 14.98 33.33 -2.56
CA LYS A 391 15.12 33.37 -1.09
C LYS A 391 16.55 33.14 -0.62
N GLU A 392 17.34 32.41 -1.39
CA GLU A 392 18.72 32.05 -1.07
C GLU A 392 19.64 32.26 -2.28
N ARG A 393 20.94 32.30 -2.04
CA ARG A 393 21.91 32.44 -3.13
C ARG A 393 21.87 31.23 -4.05
N SER A 394 21.42 31.42 -5.29
CA SER A 394 21.17 30.35 -6.25
C SER A 394 21.76 30.67 -7.62
N PHE A 395 22.14 29.61 -8.36
CA PHE A 395 22.49 29.72 -9.76
C PHE A 395 21.21 29.77 -10.59
N ILE A 396 21.04 30.82 -11.40
CA ILE A 396 19.83 31.06 -12.20
C ILE A 396 20.17 31.04 -13.66
N LYS A 397 19.45 30.20 -14.41
CA LYS A 397 19.49 30.18 -15.87
C LYS A 397 18.09 30.46 -16.42
N LEU A 398 17.93 31.52 -17.22
CA LEU A 398 16.69 31.86 -17.93
C LEU A 398 16.91 31.68 -19.42
N GLU A 399 16.10 30.85 -20.06
CA GLU A 399 16.21 30.50 -21.48
C GLU A 399 14.85 30.62 -22.17
N LEU A 400 14.86 31.07 -23.42
CA LEU A 400 13.74 30.88 -24.33
C LEU A 400 14.00 29.66 -25.21
N LEU A 401 13.03 28.77 -25.28
CA LEU A 401 13.06 27.57 -26.11
C LEU A 401 12.00 27.67 -27.21
N ASP A 402 12.25 27.08 -28.35
CA ASP A 402 11.20 26.82 -29.34
C ASP A 402 10.30 25.65 -28.90
N MET A 403 9.27 25.34 -29.68
CA MET A 403 8.34 24.25 -29.37
C MET A 403 8.93 22.84 -29.52
N GLN A 404 10.16 22.72 -30.04
CA GLN A 404 10.95 21.50 -30.11
C GLN A 404 11.92 21.38 -28.91
N GLY A 405 11.89 22.33 -27.96
CA GLY A 405 12.76 22.33 -26.79
C GLY A 405 14.17 22.85 -27.04
N LYS A 406 14.47 23.37 -28.25
CA LYS A 406 15.78 23.94 -28.56
C LYS A 406 15.88 25.35 -28.00
N THR A 407 16.97 25.64 -27.28
CA THR A 407 17.29 26.99 -26.79
C THR A 407 17.48 27.95 -27.95
N VAL A 408 16.66 28.99 -28.03
CA VAL A 408 16.74 30.07 -29.04
C VAL A 408 17.30 31.36 -28.47
N SER A 409 17.30 31.53 -27.15
CA SER A 409 17.92 32.68 -26.47
C SER A 409 18.19 32.36 -25.00
N VAL A 410 19.37 32.77 -24.50
CA VAL A 410 19.69 32.77 -23.05
C VAL A 410 19.57 34.21 -22.55
N LEU A 411 18.68 34.41 -21.57
CA LEU A 411 18.40 35.73 -21.01
C LEU A 411 19.26 36.02 -19.77
N MET A 412 19.59 34.97 -19.01
CA MET A 412 20.40 35.03 -17.81
C MET A 412 21.08 33.68 -17.56
N ASP A 413 22.31 33.72 -17.04
CA ASP A 413 23.10 32.54 -16.68
C ASP A 413 24.15 32.94 -15.63
N LYS A 414 23.74 33.01 -14.33
CA LYS A 414 24.60 33.46 -13.23
C LYS A 414 24.06 33.19 -11.85
N PHE A 415 24.94 33.30 -10.84
CA PHE A 415 24.54 33.33 -9.42
C PHE A 415 23.88 34.67 -9.06
N LEU A 416 22.77 34.57 -8.32
CA LEU A 416 22.06 35.71 -7.75
C LEU A 416 21.92 35.55 -6.23
N SER A 417 21.89 36.67 -5.51
CA SER A 417 21.59 36.70 -4.07
C SER A 417 20.09 36.82 -3.81
N PRO A 418 19.59 36.52 -2.60
CA PRO A 418 18.17 36.69 -2.24
C PRO A 418 17.68 38.10 -2.57
N ASN A 419 16.72 38.22 -3.47
CA ASN A 419 16.08 39.46 -3.90
C ASN A 419 14.94 39.21 -4.89
N LYS A 420 14.18 40.28 -5.21
CA LYS A 420 13.27 40.32 -6.37
C LYS A 420 14.00 40.85 -7.59
N TYR A 421 13.80 40.17 -8.70
CA TYR A 421 14.44 40.47 -9.97
C TYR A 421 13.41 40.74 -11.05
N SER A 422 13.75 41.66 -11.95
CA SER A 422 13.00 41.95 -13.17
C SER A 422 13.96 41.97 -14.34
N VAL A 423 13.76 41.09 -15.33
CA VAL A 423 14.62 40.95 -16.49
C VAL A 423 13.84 41.32 -17.73
N LYS A 424 14.31 42.31 -18.49
CA LYS A 424 13.68 42.70 -19.75
C LYS A 424 13.84 41.61 -20.80
N LEU A 425 12.74 41.31 -21.47
CA LEU A 425 12.64 40.31 -22.52
C LEU A 425 12.71 41.03 -23.89
N TYR A 426 13.90 41.27 -24.38
CA TYR A 426 14.07 41.79 -25.74
C TYR A 426 14.08 40.61 -26.73
N SER A 427 13.00 40.48 -27.48
CA SER A 427 12.92 39.38 -28.45
C SER A 427 13.10 39.91 -29.88
N LYS A 428 14.16 39.49 -30.54
CA LYS A 428 14.34 39.60 -31.98
C LYS A 428 13.74 38.39 -32.72
N LEU A 429 13.09 37.45 -31.99
CA LEU A 429 12.54 36.23 -32.52
C LEU A 429 11.31 36.50 -33.38
N PRO A 430 10.99 35.63 -34.36
CA PRO A 430 9.79 35.68 -35.16
C PRO A 430 8.53 35.59 -34.31
N ASN A 431 7.37 35.98 -34.90
CA ASN A 431 6.09 35.71 -34.31
C ASN A 431 5.92 34.19 -34.11
N GLY A 432 5.40 33.79 -32.95
CA GLY A 432 5.27 32.38 -32.62
C GLY A 432 5.07 32.14 -31.14
N VAL A 433 4.98 30.87 -30.78
CA VAL A 433 4.88 30.38 -29.41
C VAL A 433 6.24 29.84 -28.97
N TYR A 434 6.65 30.21 -27.77
CA TYR A 434 7.92 29.82 -27.17
C TYR A 434 7.68 29.36 -25.73
N LEU A 435 8.65 28.68 -25.17
CA LEU A 435 8.69 28.29 -23.76
C LEU A 435 9.79 29.10 -23.06
N LEU A 436 9.41 29.89 -22.06
CA LEU A 436 10.37 30.53 -21.16
C LEU A 436 10.69 29.53 -20.03
N LYS A 437 11.93 29.05 -20.04
CA LYS A 437 12.45 28.12 -19.04
C LYS A 437 13.31 28.88 -18.04
N ALA A 438 13.03 28.73 -16.76
CA ALA A 438 13.85 29.19 -15.67
C ALA A 438 14.36 28.01 -14.88
N SER A 439 15.69 27.91 -14.73
CA SER A 439 16.34 26.90 -13.90
C SER A 439 16.98 27.60 -12.69
N VAL A 440 16.75 27.04 -11.48
CA VAL A 440 17.37 27.47 -10.23
C VAL A 440 17.96 26.25 -9.56
N ASN A 441 19.29 26.19 -9.52
CA ASN A 441 20.00 24.98 -9.13
C ASN A 441 19.49 23.80 -9.97
N GLU A 442 18.85 22.79 -9.36
CA GLU A 442 18.32 21.61 -10.05
C GLU A 442 16.83 21.75 -10.45
N SER A 443 16.18 22.82 -10.04
CA SER A 443 14.75 23.04 -10.29
C SER A 443 14.47 23.84 -11.55
N VAL A 444 13.42 23.47 -12.25
CA VAL A 444 13.02 24.06 -13.53
C VAL A 444 11.56 24.49 -13.51
N VAL A 445 11.31 25.74 -13.90
CA VAL A 445 9.95 26.25 -14.12
C VAL A 445 9.83 26.70 -15.58
N THR A 446 8.73 26.33 -16.23
CA THR A 446 8.47 26.69 -17.62
C THR A 446 7.17 27.43 -17.77
N LYS A 447 7.16 28.52 -18.55
CA LYS A 447 5.97 29.27 -18.95
C LYS A 447 5.87 29.42 -20.45
N LYS A 448 4.67 29.18 -20.96
CA LYS A 448 4.33 29.47 -22.37
C LYS A 448 4.23 30.98 -22.58
N VAL A 449 4.96 31.48 -23.57
CA VAL A 449 4.94 32.87 -24.00
C VAL A 449 4.67 32.94 -25.50
N SER A 450 4.01 33.99 -25.94
CA SER A 450 3.78 34.22 -27.37
C SER A 450 4.37 35.55 -27.80
N ILE A 451 4.88 35.60 -29.03
CA ILE A 451 5.39 36.81 -29.68
C ILE A 451 4.41 37.16 -30.80
N ASN A 452 3.89 38.36 -30.75
CA ASN A 452 3.05 38.92 -31.81
C ASN A 452 3.47 40.38 -32.02
N LYS A 453 4.16 40.62 -33.13
CA LYS A 453 4.67 41.93 -33.54
C LYS A 453 3.73 42.58 -34.51
#